data_65a02b7d20b1dc0356c99e271586d112
#
_entry.id   65a02b7d20b1dc0356c99e271586d112
#
_cell.length_a   1.000
_cell.length_b   1.000
_cell.length_c   1.000
_cell.angle_alpha   90.00
_cell.angle_beta   90.00
_cell.angle_gamma   90.00
#
_symmetry.space_group_name_H-M   'P 1'
#
loop_
_entity.id
_entity.type
_entity.pdbx_description
1 polymer ?
#
loop_
_entity_poly.entity_id
_entity_poly.type
_entity_poly.pdbx_seq_one_letter_code
_entity_poly.pdbx_strand_id
1 'polypeptide(L)'
;MGVAAGIGQLHHSFRTALVALLLCDPPATPRVTADEYGGLIGLLADAPADSPQPDAIRLDEVARHPWGVATVDAIVRSPSVRQAARLAGVHHSTLQTRLDCITGVMGFDPYDGFGRTRLGTAYLVWRLRHSRVLDMPVPQVDVVVVADGA
;
A
#
# COMPACT_ATOMS: atom_id res chain seq x y z
N MET A 1 0.53 -0.68 -13.61
CA MET A 1 0.08 -1.55 -14.72
C MET A 1 -0.59 -2.78 -14.14
N GLY A 2 -1.65 -3.31 -14.79
CA GLY A 2 -2.31 -4.53 -14.36
C GLY A 2 -1.49 -5.79 -14.69
N VAL A 3 -1.94 -6.92 -14.17
CA VAL A 3 -1.35 -8.22 -14.49
C VAL A 3 -1.57 -8.51 -15.98
N ALA A 4 -0.52 -8.98 -16.66
CA ALA A 4 -0.62 -9.39 -18.06
C ALA A 4 -1.60 -10.57 -18.21
N ALA A 5 -2.54 -10.46 -19.14
CA ALA A 5 -3.62 -11.42 -19.29
C ALA A 5 -4.01 -11.59 -20.77
N GLY A 6 -4.48 -12.78 -21.13
CA GLY A 6 -5.13 -13.00 -22.42
C GLY A 6 -6.48 -12.25 -22.51
N ILE A 7 -7.04 -12.19 -23.71
CA ILE A 7 -8.28 -11.44 -23.99
C ILE A 7 -9.43 -11.84 -23.04
N GLY A 8 -9.55 -13.12 -22.66
CA GLY A 8 -10.57 -13.58 -21.73
C GLY A 8 -10.39 -13.13 -20.27
N GLN A 9 -9.28 -12.47 -19.94
CA GLN A 9 -8.94 -12.01 -18.59
C GLN A 9 -8.81 -10.49 -18.51
N LEU A 10 -9.29 -9.75 -19.47
CA LEU A 10 -9.20 -8.28 -19.50
C LEU A 10 -9.80 -7.63 -18.24
N HIS A 11 -10.91 -8.18 -17.75
CA HIS A 11 -11.55 -7.71 -16.53
C HIS A 11 -10.61 -7.83 -15.31
N HIS A 12 -9.92 -8.96 -15.15
CA HIS A 12 -8.94 -9.16 -14.06
C HIS A 12 -7.75 -8.21 -14.22
N SER A 13 -7.22 -8.06 -15.43
CA SER A 13 -6.13 -7.13 -15.73
C SER A 13 -6.51 -5.68 -15.39
N PHE A 14 -7.73 -5.27 -15.73
CA PHE A 14 -8.25 -3.94 -15.41
C PHE A 14 -8.35 -3.73 -13.90
N ARG A 15 -8.95 -4.68 -13.16
CA ARG A 15 -9.11 -4.57 -11.70
C ARG A 15 -7.77 -4.50 -10.97
N THR A 16 -6.81 -5.35 -11.34
CA THR A 16 -5.46 -5.32 -10.76
C THR A 16 -4.70 -4.05 -11.11
N ALA A 17 -4.91 -3.48 -12.32
CA ALA A 17 -4.37 -2.19 -12.70
C ALA A 17 -4.96 -1.04 -11.85
N LEU A 18 -6.27 -1.08 -11.58
CA LEU A 18 -6.93 -0.10 -10.73
C LEU A 18 -6.40 -0.15 -9.30
N VAL A 19 -6.26 -1.36 -8.73
CA VAL A 19 -5.65 -1.51 -7.40
C VAL A 19 -4.21 -0.97 -7.38
N ALA A 20 -3.39 -1.28 -8.40
CA ALA A 20 -2.03 -0.76 -8.50
C ALA A 20 -2.01 0.78 -8.58
N LEU A 21 -2.95 1.38 -9.31
CA LEU A 21 -3.12 2.84 -9.38
C LEU A 21 -3.46 3.43 -8.01
N LEU A 22 -4.43 2.83 -7.30
CA LEU A 22 -4.83 3.29 -5.96
C LEU A 22 -3.72 3.15 -4.91
N LEU A 23 -2.75 2.26 -5.12
CA LEU A 23 -1.57 2.11 -4.27
C LEU A 23 -0.46 3.12 -4.61
N CYS A 24 -0.56 3.90 -5.66
CA CYS A 24 0.36 5.02 -5.89
C CYS A 24 0.17 6.10 -4.82
N ASP A 25 1.27 6.76 -4.45
CA ASP A 25 1.32 7.86 -3.48
C ASP A 25 2.42 8.84 -3.90
N PRO A 26 2.17 9.69 -4.92
CA PRO A 26 3.14 10.69 -5.36
C PRO A 26 3.37 11.77 -4.29
N PRO A 27 4.59 12.28 -4.10
CA PRO A 27 5.80 11.93 -4.85
C PRO A 27 6.55 10.70 -4.31
N ALA A 28 6.15 10.14 -3.15
CA ALA A 28 6.88 9.07 -2.48
C ALA A 28 6.85 7.74 -3.25
N THR A 29 5.70 7.38 -3.81
CA THR A 29 5.51 6.16 -4.61
C THR A 29 4.75 6.51 -5.90
N PRO A 30 5.42 7.13 -6.88
CA PRO A 30 4.73 7.66 -8.07
C PRO A 30 4.25 6.57 -9.04
N ARG A 31 4.77 5.35 -8.92
CA ARG A 31 4.43 4.22 -9.78
C ARG A 31 4.41 2.93 -8.98
N VAL A 32 3.38 2.13 -9.23
CA VAL A 32 3.21 0.78 -8.71
C VAL A 32 2.88 -0.16 -9.88
N THR A 33 3.48 -1.34 -9.90
CA THR A 33 3.15 -2.40 -10.85
C THR A 33 2.49 -3.56 -10.12
N ALA A 34 1.45 -4.15 -10.71
CA ALA A 34 0.72 -5.26 -10.10
C ALA A 34 1.63 -6.46 -9.79
N ASP A 35 2.64 -6.69 -10.63
CA ASP A 35 3.58 -7.81 -10.49
C ASP A 35 4.43 -7.73 -9.20
N GLU A 36 4.65 -6.52 -8.66
CA GLU A 36 5.37 -6.33 -7.40
C GLU A 36 4.64 -6.95 -6.20
N TYR A 37 3.32 -7.12 -6.32
CA TYR A 37 2.48 -7.68 -5.26
C TYR A 37 2.14 -9.16 -5.49
N GLY A 38 2.54 -9.74 -6.62
CA GLY A 38 2.25 -11.13 -6.95
C GLY A 38 0.75 -11.46 -6.82
N GLY A 39 0.43 -12.61 -6.24
CA GLY A 39 -0.98 -13.03 -6.04
C GLY A 39 -1.78 -12.14 -5.10
N LEU A 40 -1.13 -11.34 -4.25
CA LEU A 40 -1.82 -10.45 -3.30
C LEU A 40 -2.65 -9.38 -4.02
N ILE A 41 -2.18 -8.88 -5.18
CA ILE A 41 -2.92 -7.87 -5.95
C ILE A 41 -4.28 -8.41 -6.43
N GLY A 42 -4.34 -9.69 -6.82
CA GLY A 42 -5.59 -10.35 -7.21
C GLY A 42 -6.56 -10.47 -6.03
N LEU A 43 -6.05 -10.90 -4.86
CA LEU A 43 -6.87 -10.99 -3.64
C LEU A 43 -7.45 -9.63 -3.25
N LEU A 44 -6.67 -8.55 -3.37
CA LEU A 44 -7.14 -7.19 -3.10
C LEU A 44 -8.17 -6.74 -4.15
N ALA A 45 -7.97 -7.08 -5.42
CA ALA A 45 -8.88 -6.75 -6.51
C ALA A 45 -10.21 -7.51 -6.40
N ASP A 46 -10.22 -8.73 -5.86
CA ASP A 46 -11.40 -9.58 -5.72
C ASP A 46 -12.14 -9.40 -4.39
N ALA A 47 -11.52 -8.70 -3.43
CA ALA A 47 -12.17 -8.39 -2.15
C ALA A 47 -13.40 -7.49 -2.38
N PRO A 48 -14.55 -7.79 -1.73
CA PRO A 48 -15.71 -6.91 -1.78
C PRO A 48 -15.35 -5.54 -1.18
N ALA A 49 -15.73 -4.46 -1.86
CA ALA A 49 -15.42 -3.08 -1.45
C ALA A 49 -15.92 -2.77 -0.02
N ASP A 50 -17.08 -3.34 0.34
CA ASP A 50 -17.76 -3.11 1.62
C ASP A 50 -17.37 -4.14 2.69
N SER A 51 -16.43 -5.05 2.41
CA SER A 51 -16.01 -6.04 3.38
C SER A 51 -15.34 -5.37 4.58
N PRO A 52 -15.84 -5.58 5.81
CA PRO A 52 -15.18 -5.03 6.99
C PRO A 52 -13.80 -5.68 7.15
N GLN A 53 -12.79 -4.84 7.27
CA GLN A 53 -11.40 -5.25 7.53
C GLN A 53 -10.99 -4.72 8.91
N PRO A 54 -11.21 -5.48 10.00
CA PRO A 54 -11.02 -4.98 11.36
C PRO A 54 -9.61 -4.44 11.62
N ASP A 55 -8.59 -5.12 11.08
CA ASP A 55 -7.21 -4.69 11.25
C ASP A 55 -6.93 -3.37 10.48
N ALA A 56 -7.53 -3.16 9.31
CA ALA A 56 -7.41 -1.90 8.58
C ALA A 56 -8.15 -0.74 9.30
N ILE A 57 -9.26 -1.03 9.97
CA ILE A 57 -9.97 -0.03 10.79
C ILE A 57 -9.13 0.36 12.01
N ARG A 58 -8.51 -0.59 12.70
CA ARG A 58 -7.58 -0.30 13.81
C ARG A 58 -6.39 0.53 13.37
N LEU A 59 -5.96 0.33 12.13
CA LEU A 59 -4.85 1.11 11.58
C LEU A 59 -5.16 2.61 11.47
N ASP A 60 -6.43 3.01 11.39
CA ASP A 60 -6.83 4.43 11.44
C ASP A 60 -6.38 5.09 12.75
N GLU A 61 -6.38 4.36 13.87
CA GLU A 61 -5.90 4.88 15.14
C GLU A 61 -4.37 5.07 15.12
N VAL A 62 -3.63 4.11 14.58
CA VAL A 62 -2.17 4.23 14.40
C VAL A 62 -1.85 5.42 13.46
N ALA A 63 -2.63 5.60 12.41
CA ALA A 63 -2.44 6.66 11.42
C ALA A 63 -2.67 8.09 11.98
N ARG A 64 -3.35 8.23 13.13
CA ARG A 64 -3.47 9.53 13.82
C ARG A 64 -2.13 10.05 14.34
N HIS A 65 -1.16 9.17 14.57
CA HIS A 65 0.18 9.59 14.95
C HIS A 65 0.93 10.09 13.72
N PRO A 66 1.64 11.24 13.80
CA PRO A 66 2.42 11.77 12.67
C PRO A 66 3.46 10.79 12.11
N TRP A 67 3.91 9.87 12.94
CA TRP A 67 4.87 8.83 12.58
C TRP A 67 4.21 7.49 12.20
N GLY A 68 2.90 7.35 12.38
CA GLY A 68 2.19 6.06 12.33
C GLY A 68 2.36 5.35 11.00
N VAL A 69 1.88 5.96 9.92
CA VAL A 69 1.89 5.37 8.57
C VAL A 69 3.32 5.05 8.11
N ALA A 70 4.27 5.98 8.29
CA ALA A 70 5.66 5.77 7.91
C ALA A 70 6.32 4.63 8.71
N THR A 71 5.97 4.48 9.99
CA THR A 71 6.48 3.38 10.82
C THR A 71 5.89 2.05 10.40
N VAL A 72 4.59 1.98 10.09
CA VAL A 72 3.93 0.77 9.57
C VAL A 72 4.56 0.34 8.25
N ASP A 73 4.75 1.27 7.31
CA ASP A 73 5.43 0.99 6.04
C ASP A 73 6.81 0.39 6.26
N ALA A 74 7.61 0.99 7.16
CA ALA A 74 8.94 0.49 7.50
C ALA A 74 8.91 -0.92 8.10
N ILE A 75 7.95 -1.23 8.98
CA ILE A 75 7.78 -2.56 9.59
C ILE A 75 7.40 -3.60 8.52
N VAL A 76 6.41 -3.30 7.69
CA VAL A 76 5.93 -4.22 6.65
C VAL A 76 7.05 -4.58 5.66
N ARG A 77 7.88 -3.61 5.31
CA ARG A 77 8.98 -3.77 4.34
C ARG A 77 10.26 -4.33 4.94
N SER A 78 10.31 -4.56 6.24
CA SER A 78 11.54 -4.98 6.93
C SER A 78 11.37 -6.30 7.67
N PRO A 79 12.32 -7.24 7.54
CA PRO A 79 12.28 -8.50 8.27
C PRO A 79 12.63 -8.37 9.77
N SER A 80 13.11 -7.21 10.22
CA SER A 80 13.53 -7.02 11.61
C SER A 80 13.33 -5.57 12.08
N VAL A 81 13.14 -5.40 13.39
CA VAL A 81 13.02 -4.09 14.06
C VAL A 81 14.21 -3.17 13.75
N ARG A 82 15.43 -3.73 13.69
CA ARG A 82 16.64 -2.96 13.35
C ARG A 82 16.60 -2.38 11.93
N GLN A 83 16.15 -3.17 10.97
CA GLN A 83 15.99 -2.71 9.59
C GLN A 83 14.85 -1.71 9.45
N ALA A 84 13.72 -1.96 10.12
CA ALA A 84 12.61 -1.01 10.16
C ALA A 84 13.05 0.34 10.74
N ALA A 85 13.86 0.35 11.80
CA ALA A 85 14.41 1.58 12.37
C ALA A 85 15.26 2.37 11.37
N ARG A 86 16.11 1.67 10.61
CA ARG A 86 16.92 2.29 9.54
C ARG A 86 16.05 2.86 8.44
N LEU A 87 15.05 2.11 8.01
CA LEU A 87 14.14 2.53 6.94
C LEU A 87 13.28 3.73 7.36
N ALA A 88 12.84 3.76 8.62
CA ALA A 88 12.09 4.88 9.19
C ALA A 88 12.97 6.09 9.58
N GLY A 89 14.30 5.98 9.47
CA GLY A 89 15.23 7.06 9.83
C GLY A 89 15.24 7.39 11.33
N VAL A 90 14.98 6.40 12.20
CA VAL A 90 14.90 6.62 13.65
C VAL A 90 15.84 5.69 14.42
N HIS A 91 16.11 6.03 15.67
CA HIS A 91 16.86 5.14 16.56
C HIS A 91 16.04 3.88 16.90
N HIS A 92 16.74 2.77 17.14
CA HIS A 92 16.10 1.48 17.45
C HIS A 92 15.14 1.55 18.64
N SER A 93 15.50 2.27 19.72
CA SER A 93 14.64 2.46 20.89
C SER A 93 13.35 3.21 20.56
N THR A 94 13.44 4.23 19.70
CA THR A 94 12.26 4.97 19.22
C THR A 94 11.33 4.07 18.43
N LEU A 95 11.90 3.23 17.54
CA LEU A 95 11.08 2.28 16.79
C LEU A 95 10.44 1.25 17.73
N GLN A 96 11.16 0.78 18.75
CA GLN A 96 10.60 -0.17 19.73
C GLN A 96 9.39 0.42 20.45
N THR A 97 9.48 1.66 20.93
CA THR A 97 8.35 2.34 21.56
C THR A 97 7.15 2.48 20.61
N ARG A 98 7.41 2.81 19.34
CA ARG A 98 6.34 2.88 18.32
C ARG A 98 5.74 1.50 18.03
N LEU A 99 6.56 0.47 17.98
CA LEU A 99 6.13 -0.91 17.79
C LEU A 99 5.23 -1.37 18.94
N ASP A 100 5.59 -1.07 20.19
CA ASP A 100 4.79 -1.38 21.36
C ASP A 100 3.42 -0.69 21.29
N CYS A 101 3.37 0.56 20.86
CA CYS A 101 2.13 1.28 20.62
C CYS A 101 1.28 0.61 19.52
N ILE A 102 1.90 0.27 18.37
CA ILE A 102 1.23 -0.41 17.27
C ILE A 102 0.69 -1.77 17.73
N THR A 103 1.49 -2.55 18.45
CA THR A 103 1.08 -3.84 19.02
C THR A 103 -0.13 -3.68 19.95
N GLY A 104 -0.15 -2.65 20.78
CA GLY A 104 -1.28 -2.35 21.67
C GLY A 104 -2.57 -2.05 20.91
N VAL A 105 -2.50 -1.23 19.87
CA VAL A 105 -3.66 -0.87 19.04
C VAL A 105 -4.12 -2.04 18.19
N MET A 106 -3.18 -2.72 17.52
CA MET A 106 -3.49 -3.82 16.59
C MET A 106 -3.93 -5.10 17.33
N GLY A 107 -3.48 -5.29 18.56
CA GLY A 107 -3.77 -6.49 19.37
C GLY A 107 -2.94 -7.71 18.98
N PHE A 108 -1.85 -7.52 18.23
CA PHE A 108 -0.88 -8.56 17.86
C PHE A 108 0.50 -7.96 17.59
N ASP A 109 1.56 -8.74 17.80
CA ASP A 109 2.92 -8.35 17.47
C ASP A 109 3.17 -8.54 15.96
N PRO A 110 3.57 -7.49 15.23
CA PRO A 110 3.93 -7.59 13.81
C PRO A 110 5.09 -8.55 13.49
N TYR A 111 5.92 -8.88 14.46
CA TYR A 111 7.06 -9.77 14.25
C TYR A 111 6.84 -11.20 14.76
N ASP A 112 5.65 -11.51 15.30
CA ASP A 112 5.30 -12.85 15.77
C ASP A 112 4.29 -13.53 14.82
N GLY A 113 4.55 -14.78 14.46
CA GLY A 113 3.69 -15.62 13.64
C GLY A 113 3.25 -14.95 12.33
N PHE A 114 1.95 -14.81 12.13
CA PHE A 114 1.36 -14.13 10.97
C PHE A 114 1.23 -12.61 11.14
N GLY A 115 1.76 -12.03 12.23
CA GLY A 115 1.57 -10.61 12.56
C GLY A 115 1.97 -9.68 11.44
N ARG A 116 3.13 -9.89 10.78
CA ARG A 116 3.59 -9.05 9.67
C ARG A 116 2.70 -9.19 8.43
N THR A 117 2.22 -10.38 8.13
CA THR A 117 1.28 -10.60 7.02
C THR A 117 -0.04 -9.90 7.29
N ARG A 118 -0.58 -10.02 8.52
CA ARG A 118 -1.80 -9.30 8.94
C ARG A 118 -1.62 -7.79 8.83
N LEU A 119 -0.53 -7.26 9.39
CA LEU A 119 -0.24 -5.82 9.32
C LEU A 119 -0.05 -5.35 7.88
N GLY A 120 0.65 -6.11 7.04
CA GLY A 120 0.85 -5.80 5.63
C GLY A 120 -0.45 -5.77 4.85
N THR A 121 -1.32 -6.76 5.05
CA THR A 121 -2.64 -6.78 4.42
C THR A 121 -3.52 -5.62 4.89
N ALA A 122 -3.57 -5.36 6.20
CA ALA A 122 -4.29 -4.22 6.76
C ALA A 122 -3.78 -2.89 6.19
N TYR A 123 -2.47 -2.73 6.06
CA TYR A 123 -1.83 -1.55 5.51
C TYR A 123 -2.20 -1.32 4.04
N LEU A 124 -2.20 -2.36 3.21
CA LEU A 124 -2.60 -2.24 1.81
C LEU A 124 -4.08 -1.87 1.67
N VAL A 125 -4.97 -2.53 2.43
CA VAL A 125 -6.39 -2.18 2.45
C VAL A 125 -6.61 -0.75 2.93
N TRP A 126 -5.88 -0.33 3.97
CA TRP A 126 -5.93 1.04 4.48
C TRP A 126 -5.49 2.04 3.40
N ARG A 127 -4.40 1.78 2.70
CA ARG A 127 -3.93 2.63 1.58
C ARG A 127 -4.97 2.74 0.47
N LEU A 128 -5.62 1.65 0.09
CA LEU A 128 -6.68 1.67 -0.93
C LEU A 128 -7.84 2.58 -0.52
N ARG A 129 -8.25 2.53 0.76
CA ARG A 129 -9.35 3.36 1.29
C ARG A 129 -9.00 4.84 1.37
N HIS A 130 -7.75 5.17 1.61
CA HIS A 130 -7.25 6.54 1.79
C HIS A 130 -6.51 7.07 0.57
N SER A 131 -6.55 6.35 -0.55
CA SER A 131 -5.92 6.79 -1.79
C SER A 131 -6.58 8.06 -2.31
N ARG A 132 -5.76 9.05 -2.63
CA ARG A 132 -6.19 10.31 -3.26
C ARG A 132 -5.72 10.42 -4.71
N VAL A 133 -5.19 9.34 -5.28
CA VAL A 133 -4.63 9.37 -6.62
C VAL A 133 -5.66 9.77 -7.69
N LEU A 134 -6.93 9.41 -7.47
CA LEU A 134 -8.03 9.77 -8.37
C LEU A 134 -8.52 11.22 -8.17
N ASP A 135 -8.18 11.87 -7.06
CA ASP A 135 -8.49 13.26 -6.78
C ASP A 135 -7.43 14.22 -7.36
N MET A 136 -6.32 13.68 -7.82
CA MET A 136 -5.24 14.47 -8.40
C MET A 136 -5.64 14.98 -9.79
N PRO A 137 -5.29 16.24 -10.14
CA PRO A 137 -5.55 16.75 -11.48
C PRO A 137 -4.84 15.86 -12.52
N VAL A 138 -5.58 15.51 -13.56
CA VAL A 138 -5.00 14.76 -14.69
C VAL A 138 -3.88 15.60 -15.30
N PRO A 139 -2.65 15.07 -15.44
CA PRO A 139 -1.59 15.79 -16.14
C PRO A 139 -2.08 16.15 -17.54
N GLN A 140 -2.03 17.43 -17.88
CA GLN A 140 -2.25 17.85 -19.27
C GLN A 140 -1.11 17.27 -20.10
N VAL A 141 -1.38 16.23 -20.87
CA VAL A 141 -0.46 15.72 -21.86
C VAL A 141 -0.66 16.61 -23.09
N ASP A 142 0.27 17.52 -23.33
CA ASP A 142 0.34 18.23 -24.61
C ASP A 142 0.61 17.17 -25.68
N VAL A 143 -0.45 16.77 -26.39
CA VAL A 143 -0.32 15.90 -27.54
C VAL A 143 0.31 16.75 -28.66
N VAL A 144 1.63 16.68 -28.78
CA VAL A 144 2.32 17.22 -29.95
C VAL A 144 1.93 16.32 -31.12
N VAL A 145 0.91 16.75 -31.87
CA VAL A 145 0.60 16.15 -33.17
C VAL A 145 1.75 16.53 -34.08
N VAL A 146 2.70 15.61 -34.25
CA VAL A 146 3.68 15.73 -35.33
C VAL A 146 2.90 15.51 -36.64
N ALA A 147 2.54 16.60 -37.32
CA ALA A 147 2.02 16.51 -38.65
C ALA A 147 3.17 15.99 -39.54
N ASP A 148 3.07 14.75 -39.98
CA ASP A 148 3.92 14.23 -41.06
C ASP A 148 3.66 15.10 -42.29
N GLY A 149 4.63 15.94 -42.55
CA GLY A 149 4.66 16.75 -43.78
C GLY A 149 4.89 15.85 -45.00
N ALA A 150 3.99 15.97 -45.95
CA ALA A 150 4.06 15.37 -47.26
C ALA A 150 5.32 15.76 -48.05
#